data_51b71ddc884df1f2c9492e41a9ac2130
#
_entry.id   51b71ddc884df1f2c9492e41a9ac2130
#
_cell.length_a   1.000
_cell.length_b   1.000
_cell.length_c   1.000
_cell.angle_alpha   90.00
_cell.angle_beta   90.00
_cell.angle_gamma   90.00
#
_symmetry.space_group_name_H-M   'P 1'
#
loop_
_entity.id
_entity.type
_entity.pdbx_description
1 polymer ?
#
loop_
_entity_poly.entity_id
_entity_poly.type
_entity_poly.pdbx_seq_one_letter_code
_entity_poly.pdbx_strand_id
1 'polypeptide(L)'
;AKLMIGTGVLDGVDGAYAAHIWSEVDAGTVSCEPGPRMANTDWFRIDVRGTSCHGAMPQRGHDAVMVAAEIVNALQTIVSREISPYEPAVITVGELHGGTARNVIAGTAYLAGTVRTYGDKTHEEMPELMRRIVEHTAAALGAEAELTDYTIANYKVENDAASSERCRQAVLKCLGPAGEGHYRGTLSGEDFSEYLRRVPGVLAFVGTRNPQIGATYAQHSCFYKIDESVLAKGSMVAAQYAIDFLAEPTQEELDGPTIAAVAETNPDLAAKLRSAKATAAEARDAMHDARTARHAAIKGIHDARAAARREEKHDE
;
A
#
# COMPACT_ATOMS: atom_id res chain seq x y z
N ALA A 1 -8.34 9.16 -1.97
CA ALA A 1 -8.42 8.62 -3.33
C ALA A 1 -9.79 8.02 -3.67
N LYS A 2 -10.39 7.14 -2.85
CA LYS A 2 -11.65 6.41 -3.17
C LYS A 2 -12.79 7.33 -3.64
N LEU A 3 -13.02 8.47 -2.95
CA LEU A 3 -14.07 9.43 -3.32
C LEU A 3 -13.80 10.08 -4.68
N MET A 4 -12.55 10.47 -4.96
CA MET A 4 -12.16 11.05 -6.24
C MET A 4 -12.33 10.06 -7.39
N ILE A 5 -11.93 8.81 -7.17
CA ILE A 5 -12.12 7.74 -8.16
C ILE A 5 -13.61 7.54 -8.47
N GLY A 6 -14.46 7.63 -7.44
CA GLY A 6 -15.92 7.55 -7.59
C GLY A 6 -16.53 8.68 -8.44
N THR A 7 -15.82 9.79 -8.66
CA THR A 7 -16.24 10.89 -9.55
C THR A 7 -15.72 10.75 -10.98
N GLY A 8 -15.04 9.65 -11.33
CA GLY A 8 -14.56 9.40 -12.69
C GLY A 8 -13.18 10.02 -12.99
N VAL A 9 -12.40 10.42 -11.97
CA VAL A 9 -11.09 11.06 -12.18
C VAL A 9 -10.09 10.19 -12.94
N LEU A 10 -10.30 8.87 -13.00
CA LEU A 10 -9.47 7.94 -13.77
C LEU A 10 -10.06 7.55 -15.13
N ASP A 11 -11.17 8.15 -15.56
CA ASP A 11 -11.75 7.85 -16.86
C ASP A 11 -10.80 8.35 -17.97
N GLY A 12 -10.31 7.41 -18.78
CA GLY A 12 -9.35 7.71 -19.87
C GLY A 12 -7.91 7.96 -19.40
N VAL A 13 -7.57 7.62 -18.14
CA VAL A 13 -6.20 7.73 -17.60
C VAL A 13 -5.46 6.40 -17.80
N ASP A 14 -4.31 6.45 -18.49
CA ASP A 14 -3.48 5.29 -18.81
C ASP A 14 -2.36 5.02 -17.80
N GLY A 15 -2.03 5.98 -16.93
CA GLY A 15 -1.02 5.82 -15.93
C GLY A 15 -1.11 6.88 -14.83
N ALA A 16 -0.48 6.61 -13.69
CA ALA A 16 -0.45 7.52 -12.57
C ALA A 16 0.96 7.70 -12.02
N TYR A 17 1.29 8.92 -11.65
CA TYR A 17 2.53 9.28 -10.97
C TYR A 17 2.22 10.05 -9.69
N ALA A 18 2.92 9.71 -8.62
CA ALA A 18 2.96 10.53 -7.41
C ALA A 18 4.38 10.66 -6.89
N ALA A 19 4.65 11.75 -6.20
CA ALA A 19 5.90 11.97 -5.47
C ALA A 19 5.60 12.24 -4.00
N HIS A 20 6.30 11.52 -3.12
CA HIS A 20 6.25 11.76 -1.68
C HIS A 20 7.63 12.17 -1.18
N ILE A 21 7.73 13.28 -0.46
CA ILE A 21 9.00 13.66 0.20
C ILE A 21 9.30 12.68 1.32
N TRP A 22 10.57 12.24 1.44
CA TRP A 22 10.91 11.17 2.38
C TRP A 22 12.18 11.44 3.16
N SER A 23 12.08 11.48 4.48
CA SER A 23 13.19 11.86 5.39
C SER A 23 14.24 10.76 5.61
N GLU A 24 13.99 9.55 5.12
CA GLU A 24 14.97 8.45 5.17
C GLU A 24 15.75 8.28 3.86
N VAL A 25 15.39 9.05 2.82
CA VAL A 25 16.09 9.12 1.54
C VAL A 25 16.91 10.41 1.51
N ASP A 26 18.17 10.31 1.08
CA ASP A 26 19.11 11.45 1.10
C ASP A 26 18.68 12.56 0.14
N ALA A 27 18.81 13.79 0.58
CA ALA A 27 18.44 14.98 -0.17
C ALA A 27 19.12 15.02 -1.55
N GLY A 28 18.31 15.25 -2.59
CA GLY A 28 18.79 15.31 -3.97
C GLY A 28 18.74 13.98 -4.71
N THR A 29 18.30 12.90 -4.07
CA THR A 29 18.04 11.60 -4.70
C THR A 29 16.55 11.28 -4.76
N VAL A 30 16.16 10.38 -5.67
CA VAL A 30 14.78 9.89 -5.84
C VAL A 30 14.81 8.38 -5.94
N SER A 31 13.99 7.72 -5.11
CA SER A 31 13.81 6.27 -5.08
C SER A 31 12.47 5.91 -5.70
N CYS A 32 12.47 5.04 -6.70
CA CYS A 32 11.27 4.65 -7.45
C CYS A 32 11.28 3.17 -7.85
N GLU A 33 11.84 2.30 -7.01
CA GLU A 33 11.95 0.88 -7.26
C GLU A 33 10.58 0.23 -7.49
N PRO A 34 10.51 -0.84 -8.30
CA PRO A 34 9.27 -1.61 -8.54
C PRO A 34 8.86 -2.44 -7.33
N GLY A 35 7.60 -2.89 -7.34
CA GLY A 35 7.04 -3.73 -6.29
C GLY A 35 6.50 -2.94 -5.09
N PRO A 36 6.30 -3.61 -3.95
CA PRO A 36 5.69 -3.01 -2.76
C PRO A 36 6.54 -1.88 -2.18
N ARG A 37 5.94 -0.70 -2.04
CA ARG A 37 6.59 0.50 -1.49
C ARG A 37 6.03 0.90 -0.14
N MET A 38 4.70 0.75 0.04
CA MET A 38 3.99 1.03 1.30
C MET A 38 2.96 -0.08 1.56
N ALA A 39 2.63 -0.31 2.83
CA ALA A 39 1.86 -1.48 3.25
C ALA A 39 0.34 -1.34 3.02
N ASN A 40 -0.35 -2.50 2.96
CA ASN A 40 -1.75 -2.56 3.31
C ASN A 40 -1.93 -2.05 4.74
N THR A 41 -2.99 -1.33 4.98
CA THR A 41 -3.30 -0.72 6.26
C THR A 41 -4.73 -1.04 6.62
N ASP A 42 -4.91 -1.74 7.75
CA ASP A 42 -6.23 -2.05 8.26
C ASP A 42 -6.36 -1.56 9.71
N TRP A 43 -7.58 -1.33 10.10
CA TRP A 43 -7.96 -0.98 11.45
C TRP A 43 -8.85 -2.06 11.99
N PHE A 44 -8.74 -2.34 13.28
CA PHE A 44 -9.57 -3.34 13.94
C PHE A 44 -10.07 -2.90 15.30
N ARG A 45 -11.19 -3.50 15.72
CA ARG A 45 -11.73 -3.42 17.06
C ARG A 45 -12.14 -4.82 17.54
N ILE A 46 -11.82 -5.10 18.79
CA ILE A 46 -12.19 -6.34 19.49
C ILE A 46 -12.92 -5.94 20.76
N ASP A 47 -14.13 -6.45 20.94
CA ASP A 47 -14.89 -6.30 22.17
C ASP A 47 -14.83 -7.59 22.99
N VAL A 48 -14.57 -7.46 24.29
CA VAL A 48 -14.43 -8.56 25.25
C VAL A 48 -15.54 -8.50 26.28
N ARG A 49 -16.22 -9.63 26.48
CA ARG A 49 -17.31 -9.80 27.45
C ARG A 49 -16.96 -10.86 28.48
N GLY A 50 -16.82 -10.44 29.71
CA GLY A 50 -16.65 -11.27 30.87
C GLY A 50 -17.85 -11.22 31.81
N THR A 51 -17.61 -11.48 33.10
CA THR A 51 -18.63 -11.42 34.15
C THR A 51 -18.09 -10.67 35.34
N SER A 52 -18.70 -9.53 35.67
CA SER A 52 -18.32 -8.73 36.83
C SER A 52 -18.60 -9.42 38.14
N CYS A 53 -17.67 -9.26 39.10
CA CYS A 53 -17.86 -9.69 40.50
C CYS A 53 -16.94 -8.87 41.45
N HIS A 54 -17.05 -9.15 42.72
CA HIS A 54 -16.21 -8.52 43.73
C HIS A 54 -14.73 -8.92 43.54
N GLY A 55 -13.82 -7.94 43.51
CA GLY A 55 -12.39 -8.19 43.24
C GLY A 55 -11.69 -9.21 44.16
N ALA A 56 -12.19 -9.44 45.39
CA ALA A 56 -11.70 -10.46 46.29
C ALA A 56 -12.34 -11.85 46.08
N MET A 57 -13.25 -12.00 45.12
CA MET A 57 -13.97 -13.27 44.81
C MET A 57 -13.91 -13.58 43.31
N PRO A 58 -12.71 -13.65 42.68
CA PRO A 58 -12.54 -13.79 41.23
C PRO A 58 -13.17 -15.07 40.67
N GLN A 59 -13.31 -16.11 41.46
CA GLN A 59 -13.96 -17.38 41.11
C GLN A 59 -15.47 -17.24 40.79
N ARG A 60 -16.07 -16.06 40.99
CA ARG A 60 -17.48 -15.76 40.71
C ARG A 60 -17.68 -14.96 39.42
N GLY A 61 -16.62 -14.69 38.72
CA GLY A 61 -16.67 -13.92 37.48
C GLY A 61 -15.61 -14.33 36.45
N HIS A 62 -15.58 -13.64 35.33
CA HIS A 62 -14.56 -13.78 34.30
C HIS A 62 -14.04 -12.38 33.97
N ASP A 63 -12.74 -12.16 34.18
CA ASP A 63 -12.13 -10.82 34.11
C ASP A 63 -11.84 -10.41 32.67
N ALA A 64 -12.67 -9.53 32.12
CA ALA A 64 -12.51 -9.01 30.76
C ALA A 64 -11.19 -8.26 30.54
N VAL A 65 -10.64 -7.60 31.59
CA VAL A 65 -9.34 -6.88 31.46
C VAL A 65 -8.19 -7.88 31.34
N MET A 66 -8.20 -8.95 32.13
CA MET A 66 -7.19 -10.01 32.06
C MET A 66 -7.28 -10.73 30.70
N VAL A 67 -8.48 -11.08 30.24
CA VAL A 67 -8.70 -11.70 28.93
C VAL A 67 -8.21 -10.79 27.79
N ALA A 68 -8.50 -9.49 27.84
CA ALA A 68 -8.01 -8.53 26.86
C ALA A 68 -6.48 -8.46 26.82
N ALA A 69 -5.81 -8.49 27.96
CA ALA A 69 -4.34 -8.50 28.04
C ALA A 69 -3.75 -9.77 27.40
N GLU A 70 -4.36 -10.95 27.64
CA GLU A 70 -3.94 -12.18 26.99
C GLU A 70 -4.19 -12.18 25.48
N ILE A 71 -5.26 -11.58 25.01
CA ILE A 71 -5.52 -11.40 23.56
C ILE A 71 -4.41 -10.53 22.93
N VAL A 72 -3.94 -9.45 23.59
CA VAL A 72 -2.79 -8.66 23.10
C VAL A 72 -1.57 -9.54 22.84
N ASN A 73 -1.22 -10.41 23.80
CA ASN A 73 -0.09 -11.33 23.69
C ASN A 73 -0.34 -12.39 22.59
N ALA A 74 -1.52 -12.99 22.57
CA ALA A 74 -1.86 -14.04 21.64
C ALA A 74 -1.86 -13.55 20.18
N LEU A 75 -2.32 -12.34 19.89
CA LEU A 75 -2.29 -11.74 18.55
C LEU A 75 -0.87 -11.66 17.98
N GLN A 76 0.16 -11.46 18.82
CA GLN A 76 1.55 -11.42 18.35
C GLN A 76 2.02 -12.77 17.80
N THR A 77 1.36 -13.87 18.15
CA THR A 77 1.70 -15.20 17.62
C THR A 77 1.37 -15.33 16.13
N ILE A 78 0.41 -14.58 15.62
CA ILE A 78 0.12 -14.55 14.18
C ILE A 78 1.38 -14.12 13.42
N VAL A 79 1.96 -12.97 13.77
CA VAL A 79 3.17 -12.45 13.10
C VAL A 79 4.38 -13.37 13.32
N SER A 80 4.53 -13.89 14.54
CA SER A 80 5.75 -14.64 14.91
C SER A 80 5.71 -16.13 14.55
N ARG A 81 4.53 -16.73 14.27
CA ARG A 81 4.36 -18.19 14.10
C ARG A 81 3.56 -18.61 12.87
N GLU A 82 2.74 -17.75 12.29
CA GLU A 82 1.86 -18.11 11.18
C GLU A 82 2.23 -17.41 9.87
N ILE A 83 2.83 -16.21 9.96
CA ILE A 83 3.34 -15.47 8.80
C ILE A 83 4.81 -15.84 8.54
N SER A 84 5.18 -15.95 7.27
CA SER A 84 6.56 -16.20 6.89
C SER A 84 7.50 -15.10 7.43
N PRO A 85 8.67 -15.43 8.02
CA PRO A 85 9.63 -14.43 8.49
C PRO A 85 10.22 -13.57 7.37
N TYR A 86 10.04 -13.95 6.11
CA TYR A 86 10.42 -13.16 4.93
C TYR A 86 9.33 -12.17 4.50
N GLU A 87 8.15 -12.22 5.10
CA GLU A 87 7.03 -11.37 4.77
C GLU A 87 6.80 -10.33 5.89
N PRO A 88 6.97 -9.03 5.59
CA PRO A 88 6.73 -7.99 6.57
C PRO A 88 5.27 -7.91 6.98
N ALA A 89 5.02 -8.05 8.28
CA ALA A 89 3.70 -7.86 8.88
C ALA A 89 3.83 -7.30 10.30
N VAL A 90 2.87 -6.46 10.69
CA VAL A 90 2.78 -5.88 12.04
C VAL A 90 1.34 -5.85 12.50
N ILE A 91 1.08 -6.30 13.73
CA ILE A 91 -0.19 -6.10 14.43
C ILE A 91 0.11 -5.23 15.66
N THR A 92 -0.48 -4.04 15.72
CA THR A 92 -0.34 -3.12 16.84
C THR A 92 -1.69 -2.93 17.52
N VAL A 93 -1.76 -3.25 18.81
CA VAL A 93 -2.87 -2.84 19.68
C VAL A 93 -2.51 -1.46 20.23
N GLY A 94 -3.16 -0.42 19.77
CA GLY A 94 -2.93 0.97 20.18
C GLY A 94 -3.80 1.40 21.38
N GLU A 95 -4.93 0.72 21.56
CA GLU A 95 -5.88 1.03 22.62
C GLU A 95 -6.28 -0.25 23.35
N LEU A 96 -6.33 -0.19 24.68
CA LEU A 96 -6.91 -1.20 25.58
C LEU A 96 -7.64 -0.47 26.69
N HIS A 97 -8.95 -0.70 26.78
CA HIS A 97 -9.80 -0.08 27.80
C HIS A 97 -10.69 -1.13 28.46
N GLY A 98 -10.84 -1.03 29.78
CA GLY A 98 -11.69 -1.95 30.53
C GLY A 98 -11.77 -1.61 32.01
N GLY A 99 -12.77 -2.19 32.67
CA GLY A 99 -13.01 -2.00 34.09
C GLY A 99 -13.69 -0.68 34.44
N THR A 100 -14.30 -0.64 35.63
CA THR A 100 -15.03 0.53 36.14
C THR A 100 -14.56 0.97 37.52
N ALA A 101 -14.02 0.04 38.33
CA ALA A 101 -13.54 0.31 39.68
C ALA A 101 -12.42 -0.66 40.08
N ARG A 102 -11.47 -0.18 40.86
CA ARG A 102 -10.27 -0.94 41.28
C ARG A 102 -10.53 -2.21 42.13
N ASN A 103 -11.73 -2.36 42.67
CA ASN A 103 -12.14 -3.49 43.52
C ASN A 103 -13.25 -4.35 42.91
N VAL A 104 -13.48 -4.20 41.58
CA VAL A 104 -14.50 -4.94 40.81
C VAL A 104 -13.82 -5.62 39.65
N ILE A 105 -14.04 -6.92 39.47
CA ILE A 105 -13.66 -7.66 38.28
C ILE A 105 -14.41 -7.07 37.08
N ALA A 106 -13.69 -6.77 36.01
CA ALA A 106 -14.25 -6.14 34.83
C ALA A 106 -15.18 -7.08 34.05
N GLY A 107 -16.40 -6.62 33.78
CA GLY A 107 -17.36 -7.36 32.95
C GLY A 107 -17.17 -7.10 31.45
N THR A 108 -16.49 -6.00 31.08
CA THR A 108 -16.24 -5.62 29.69
C THR A 108 -14.88 -4.98 29.50
N ALA A 109 -14.29 -5.20 28.34
CA ALA A 109 -13.11 -4.50 27.85
C ALA A 109 -13.20 -4.35 26.32
N TYR A 110 -12.38 -3.48 25.73
CA TYR A 110 -12.16 -3.48 24.30
C TYR A 110 -10.69 -3.20 23.96
N LEU A 111 -10.32 -3.63 22.77
CA LEU A 111 -9.03 -3.41 22.15
C LEU A 111 -9.27 -2.75 20.78
N ALA A 112 -8.41 -1.82 20.37
CA ALA A 112 -8.41 -1.32 19.01
C ALA A 112 -6.97 -1.13 18.51
N GLY A 113 -6.79 -1.26 17.21
CA GLY A 113 -5.45 -1.22 16.67
C GLY A 113 -5.37 -1.23 15.15
N THR A 114 -4.17 -1.53 14.65
CA THR A 114 -3.88 -1.53 13.22
C THR A 114 -3.12 -2.78 12.81
N VAL A 115 -3.35 -3.18 11.55
CA VAL A 115 -2.58 -4.23 10.86
C VAL A 115 -1.85 -3.61 9.69
N ARG A 116 -0.62 -4.08 9.44
CA ARG A 116 0.20 -3.72 8.29
C ARG A 116 0.73 -4.99 7.65
N THR A 117 0.58 -5.13 6.32
CA THR A 117 1.08 -6.29 5.56
C THR A 117 1.57 -5.87 4.17
N TYR A 118 2.51 -6.63 3.59
CA TYR A 118 2.90 -6.48 2.19
C TYR A 118 2.27 -7.55 1.29
N GLY A 119 2.10 -8.77 1.78
CA GLY A 119 1.54 -9.88 1.04
C GLY A 119 0.02 -9.77 0.87
N ASP A 120 -0.48 -10.00 -0.34
CA ASP A 120 -1.93 -9.98 -0.60
C ASP A 120 -2.63 -11.14 0.12
N LYS A 121 -2.04 -12.34 0.06
CA LYS A 121 -2.58 -13.52 0.74
C LYS A 121 -2.67 -13.30 2.25
N THR A 122 -1.59 -12.83 2.87
CA THR A 122 -1.56 -12.53 4.32
C THR A 122 -2.59 -11.46 4.69
N HIS A 123 -2.75 -10.43 3.84
CA HIS A 123 -3.75 -9.40 4.03
C HIS A 123 -5.19 -9.97 3.99
N GLU A 124 -5.49 -10.83 3.02
CA GLU A 124 -6.80 -11.46 2.87
C GLU A 124 -7.13 -12.43 4.02
N GLU A 125 -6.14 -13.17 4.50
CA GLU A 125 -6.29 -14.17 5.57
C GLU A 125 -6.31 -13.56 6.98
N MET A 126 -5.78 -12.35 7.16
CA MET A 126 -5.58 -11.71 8.47
C MET A 126 -6.85 -11.60 9.33
N PRO A 127 -8.02 -11.19 8.82
CA PRO A 127 -9.22 -11.10 9.63
C PRO A 127 -9.62 -12.45 10.26
N GLU A 128 -9.44 -13.54 9.52
CA GLU A 128 -9.79 -14.88 9.99
C GLU A 128 -8.77 -15.40 11.02
N LEU A 129 -7.47 -15.14 10.78
CA LEU A 129 -6.42 -15.46 11.76
C LEU A 129 -6.66 -14.74 13.08
N MET A 130 -6.99 -13.45 13.02
CA MET A 130 -7.27 -12.65 14.21
C MET A 130 -8.54 -13.14 14.91
N ARG A 131 -9.63 -13.41 14.20
CA ARG A 131 -10.88 -13.91 14.77
C ARG A 131 -10.65 -15.20 15.55
N ARG A 132 -9.99 -16.17 14.94
CA ARG A 132 -9.65 -17.45 15.56
C ARG A 132 -8.86 -17.27 16.86
N ILE A 133 -7.82 -16.45 16.87
CA ILE A 133 -7.02 -16.18 18.06
C ILE A 133 -7.83 -15.50 19.14
N VAL A 134 -8.63 -14.51 18.80
CA VAL A 134 -9.45 -13.72 19.73
C VAL A 134 -10.50 -14.61 20.43
N GLU A 135 -11.29 -15.33 19.65
CA GLU A 135 -12.37 -16.16 20.15
C GLU A 135 -11.86 -17.32 21.04
N HIS A 136 -10.80 -18.02 20.59
CA HIS A 136 -10.26 -19.15 21.33
C HIS A 136 -9.50 -18.74 22.59
N THR A 137 -8.83 -17.60 22.58
CA THR A 137 -8.17 -17.06 23.78
C THR A 137 -9.21 -16.69 24.84
N ALA A 138 -10.27 -16.01 24.46
CA ALA A 138 -11.35 -15.65 25.38
C ALA A 138 -12.07 -16.89 25.92
N ALA A 139 -12.41 -17.84 25.06
CA ALA A 139 -13.06 -19.09 25.46
C ALA A 139 -12.21 -19.93 26.45
N ALA A 140 -10.89 -20.00 26.25
CA ALA A 140 -9.97 -20.69 27.17
C ALA A 140 -9.99 -20.09 28.58
N LEU A 141 -10.36 -18.83 28.72
CA LEU A 141 -10.42 -18.07 29.97
C LEU A 141 -11.85 -17.88 30.49
N GLY A 142 -12.84 -18.58 29.89
CA GLY A 142 -14.24 -18.56 30.30
C GLY A 142 -15.02 -17.29 29.95
N ALA A 143 -14.48 -16.47 29.04
CA ALA A 143 -15.10 -15.25 28.55
C ALA A 143 -15.45 -15.36 27.04
N GLU A 144 -16.03 -14.32 26.49
CA GLU A 144 -16.29 -14.17 25.07
C GLU A 144 -15.54 -12.95 24.51
N ALA A 145 -15.02 -13.06 23.30
CA ALA A 145 -14.48 -11.92 22.58
C ALA A 145 -14.80 -12.03 21.09
N GLU A 146 -14.99 -10.89 20.46
CA GLU A 146 -15.39 -10.78 19.06
C GLU A 146 -14.57 -9.70 18.35
N LEU A 147 -14.12 -9.99 17.13
CA LEU A 147 -13.58 -8.99 16.20
C LEU A 147 -14.78 -8.23 15.59
N THR A 148 -15.18 -7.12 16.24
CA THR A 148 -16.41 -6.38 15.92
C THR A 148 -16.24 -5.40 14.77
N ASP A 149 -15.01 -4.98 14.47
CA ASP A 149 -14.69 -4.16 13.29
C ASP A 149 -13.35 -4.61 12.70
N TYR A 150 -13.31 -4.70 11.38
CA TYR A 150 -12.11 -4.85 10.58
C TYR A 150 -12.25 -4.08 9.28
N THR A 151 -11.60 -2.91 9.22
CA THR A 151 -11.76 -1.97 8.12
C THR A 151 -10.47 -1.85 7.33
N ILE A 152 -10.50 -2.14 6.03
CA ILE A 152 -9.40 -1.90 5.09
C ILE A 152 -9.34 -0.39 4.81
N ALA A 153 -8.36 0.29 5.42
CA ALA A 153 -8.15 1.71 5.22
C ALA A 153 -7.47 1.99 3.87
N ASN A 154 -6.32 1.32 3.61
CA ASN A 154 -5.59 1.44 2.35
C ASN A 154 -5.02 0.09 1.94
N TYR A 155 -4.93 -0.14 0.65
CA TYR A 155 -4.14 -1.25 0.09
C TYR A 155 -2.66 -0.86 0.00
N LYS A 156 -1.78 -1.85 -0.23
CA LYS A 156 -0.36 -1.60 -0.47
C LYS A 156 -0.16 -0.70 -1.69
N VAL A 157 0.82 0.19 -1.60
CA VAL A 157 1.35 0.88 -2.77
C VAL A 157 2.31 -0.07 -3.46
N GLU A 158 2.00 -0.47 -4.67
CA GLU A 158 2.85 -1.34 -5.48
C GLU A 158 3.17 -0.65 -6.80
N ASN A 159 4.45 -0.32 -6.98
CA ASN A 159 4.93 0.32 -8.19
C ASN A 159 4.98 -0.69 -9.35
N ASP A 160 4.37 -0.32 -10.46
CA ASP A 160 4.49 -1.05 -11.73
C ASP A 160 5.93 -1.03 -12.25
N ALA A 161 6.41 -2.16 -12.76
CA ALA A 161 7.82 -2.30 -13.16
C ALA A 161 8.21 -1.38 -14.33
N ALA A 162 7.33 -1.22 -15.33
CA ALA A 162 7.60 -0.36 -16.47
C ALA A 162 7.53 1.12 -16.09
N SER A 163 6.57 1.49 -15.22
CA SER A 163 6.45 2.83 -14.66
C SER A 163 7.65 3.19 -13.77
N SER A 164 8.14 2.24 -12.99
CA SER A 164 9.35 2.40 -12.17
C SER A 164 10.59 2.65 -13.03
N GLU A 165 10.80 1.84 -14.07
CA GLU A 165 11.94 2.03 -14.99
C GLU A 165 11.85 3.38 -15.72
N ARG A 166 10.66 3.79 -16.19
CA ARG A 166 10.46 5.12 -16.79
C ARG A 166 10.79 6.23 -15.79
N CYS A 167 10.39 6.10 -14.53
CA CYS A 167 10.72 7.07 -13.49
C CYS A 167 12.23 7.10 -13.24
N ARG A 168 12.90 5.95 -13.19
CA ARG A 168 14.37 5.86 -13.06
C ARG A 168 15.07 6.56 -14.22
N GLN A 169 14.61 6.39 -15.45
CA GLN A 169 15.15 7.10 -16.60
C GLN A 169 14.93 8.63 -16.50
N ALA A 170 13.78 9.08 -16.03
CA ALA A 170 13.52 10.50 -15.77
C ALA A 170 14.46 11.05 -14.70
N VAL A 171 14.74 10.29 -13.63
CA VAL A 171 15.75 10.65 -12.61
C VAL A 171 17.12 10.81 -13.23
N LEU A 172 17.57 9.85 -14.04
CA LEU A 172 18.87 9.90 -14.70
C LEU A 172 19.00 11.09 -15.66
N LYS A 173 17.94 11.39 -16.41
CA LYS A 173 17.91 12.56 -17.34
C LYS A 173 17.99 13.88 -16.58
N CYS A 174 17.28 14.03 -15.46
CA CYS A 174 17.17 15.28 -14.71
C CYS A 174 18.31 15.49 -13.70
N LEU A 175 18.73 14.43 -13.01
CA LEU A 175 19.63 14.51 -11.87
C LEU A 175 20.96 13.78 -12.07
N GLY A 176 21.09 13.01 -13.16
CA GLY A 176 22.22 12.14 -13.41
C GLY A 176 22.26 10.91 -12.49
N PRO A 177 23.30 10.05 -12.59
CA PRO A 177 23.42 8.85 -11.77
C PRO A 177 23.44 9.10 -10.26
N ALA A 178 23.96 10.24 -9.82
CA ALA A 178 23.99 10.63 -8.40
C ALA A 178 22.59 10.98 -7.84
N GLY A 179 21.60 11.16 -8.70
CA GLY A 179 20.21 11.38 -8.32
C GLY A 179 19.42 10.10 -8.05
N GLU A 180 19.97 8.92 -8.38
CA GLU A 180 19.31 7.64 -8.12
C GLU A 180 19.42 7.29 -6.64
N GLY A 181 18.29 7.25 -5.95
CA GLY A 181 18.18 6.87 -4.55
C GLY A 181 17.64 5.45 -4.39
N HIS A 182 17.98 4.83 -3.28
CA HIS A 182 17.51 3.48 -2.94
C HIS A 182 16.84 3.48 -1.58
N TYR A 183 15.60 2.95 -1.54
CA TYR A 183 14.83 2.81 -0.32
C TYR A 183 13.95 1.57 -0.39
N ARG A 184 14.08 0.69 0.59
CA ARG A 184 13.35 -0.60 0.63
C ARG A 184 11.84 -0.50 0.77
N GLY A 185 11.30 0.72 0.96
CA GLY A 185 9.89 0.94 1.29
C GLY A 185 9.63 0.95 2.79
N THR A 186 8.37 1.13 3.17
CA THR A 186 7.93 1.32 4.56
C THR A 186 6.61 0.62 4.84
N LEU A 187 6.35 0.26 6.11
CA LEU A 187 5.05 -0.24 6.54
C LEU A 187 4.01 0.88 6.82
N SER A 188 4.29 2.12 6.45
CA SER A 188 3.29 3.19 6.41
C SER A 188 2.26 2.92 5.31
N GLY A 189 1.06 3.49 5.43
CA GLY A 189 0.00 3.42 4.43
C GLY A 189 -0.12 4.70 3.61
N GLU A 190 -0.59 4.56 2.35
CA GLU A 190 -0.79 5.67 1.43
C GLU A 190 -1.99 5.38 0.50
N ASP A 191 -2.91 6.32 0.35
CA ASP A 191 -4.13 6.10 -0.42
C ASP A 191 -3.94 6.21 -1.94
N PHE A 192 -2.76 6.61 -2.41
CA PHE A 192 -2.37 6.53 -3.82
C PHE A 192 -2.44 5.09 -4.35
N SER A 193 -2.33 4.10 -3.48
CA SER A 193 -2.58 2.70 -3.77
C SER A 193 -3.92 2.45 -4.50
N GLU A 194 -4.94 3.24 -4.21
CA GLU A 194 -6.24 3.11 -4.86
C GLU A 194 -6.21 3.46 -6.36
N TYR A 195 -5.31 4.38 -6.75
CA TYR A 195 -5.05 4.67 -8.16
C TYR A 195 -4.25 3.55 -8.80
N LEU A 196 -3.19 3.07 -8.15
CA LEU A 196 -2.31 2.02 -8.69
C LEU A 196 -3.02 0.66 -8.86
N ARG A 197 -4.06 0.40 -8.11
CA ARG A 197 -4.92 -0.78 -8.31
C ARG A 197 -5.75 -0.73 -9.61
N ARG A 198 -5.83 0.41 -10.24
CA ARG A 198 -6.69 0.65 -11.42
C ARG A 198 -5.90 0.97 -12.67
N VAL A 199 -4.80 1.68 -12.52
CA VAL A 199 -3.90 2.06 -13.61
C VAL A 199 -2.47 1.79 -13.19
N PRO A 200 -1.56 1.40 -14.11
CA PRO A 200 -0.14 1.28 -13.79
C PRO A 200 0.41 2.63 -13.38
N GLY A 201 1.41 2.62 -12.51
CA GLY A 201 2.01 3.88 -12.09
C GLY A 201 3.14 3.68 -11.09
N VAL A 202 3.62 4.78 -10.57
CA VAL A 202 4.75 4.83 -9.65
C VAL A 202 4.55 5.88 -8.57
N LEU A 203 4.81 5.51 -7.32
CA LEU A 203 5.08 6.42 -6.22
C LEU A 203 6.59 6.57 -6.07
N ALA A 204 7.10 7.77 -6.31
CA ALA A 204 8.51 8.11 -6.14
C ALA A 204 8.75 8.75 -4.77
N PHE A 205 9.73 8.26 -4.01
CA PHE A 205 10.19 8.92 -2.80
C PHE A 205 11.27 9.94 -3.12
N VAL A 206 10.97 11.23 -2.93
CA VAL A 206 11.91 12.33 -3.11
C VAL A 206 12.67 12.54 -1.80
N GLY A 207 13.98 12.31 -1.81
CA GLY A 207 14.83 12.41 -0.64
C GLY A 207 14.94 13.83 -0.11
N THR A 208 14.72 13.97 1.21
CA THR A 208 14.80 15.25 1.92
C THR A 208 15.76 15.21 3.11
N ARG A 209 16.42 14.06 3.35
CA ARG A 209 17.34 13.89 4.46
C ARG A 209 18.62 14.68 4.24
N ASN A 210 18.89 15.62 5.12
CA ASN A 210 20.13 16.40 5.10
C ASN A 210 20.63 16.67 6.54
N PRO A 211 21.59 15.88 7.05
CA PRO A 211 22.14 16.07 8.38
C PRO A 211 22.80 17.42 8.61
N GLN A 212 23.35 18.04 7.55
CA GLN A 212 24.08 19.33 7.68
C GLN A 212 23.16 20.48 8.11
N ILE A 213 21.87 20.40 7.77
CA ILE A 213 20.85 21.39 8.16
C ILE A 213 19.90 20.86 9.25
N GLY A 214 20.15 19.66 9.79
CA GLY A 214 19.29 19.02 10.80
C GLY A 214 17.99 18.44 10.25
N ALA A 215 17.87 18.20 8.94
CA ALA A 215 16.72 17.54 8.31
C ALA A 215 16.88 16.02 8.41
N THR A 216 16.65 15.45 9.60
CA THR A 216 16.86 14.02 9.91
C THR A 216 15.72 13.37 10.69
N TYR A 217 14.73 14.14 11.10
CA TYR A 217 13.58 13.62 11.84
C TYR A 217 12.58 12.97 10.90
N ALA A 218 11.96 11.88 11.38
CA ALA A 218 10.93 11.17 10.62
C ALA A 218 9.69 12.03 10.36
N GLN A 219 8.91 11.67 9.34
CA GLN A 219 7.59 12.23 9.07
C GLN A 219 6.74 12.18 10.35
N HIS A 220 5.81 13.12 10.49
CA HIS A 220 4.92 13.29 11.64
C HIS A 220 5.61 13.66 12.97
N SER A 221 6.93 13.84 13.01
CA SER A 221 7.62 14.43 14.16
C SER A 221 7.33 15.93 14.27
N CYS A 222 7.19 16.46 15.50
CA CYS A 222 7.11 17.91 15.72
C CYS A 222 8.41 18.66 15.37
N PHE A 223 9.52 17.92 15.20
CA PHE A 223 10.82 18.46 14.75
C PHE A 223 11.06 18.20 13.25
N TYR A 224 10.04 17.73 12.52
CA TYR A 224 10.18 17.44 11.11
C TYR A 224 10.65 18.64 10.32
N LYS A 225 11.69 18.43 9.55
CA LYS A 225 12.31 19.45 8.69
C LYS A 225 12.76 18.77 7.41
N ILE A 226 12.67 19.46 6.31
CA ILE A 226 13.11 19.00 4.99
C ILE A 226 14.21 19.91 4.43
N ASP A 227 14.98 19.38 3.51
CA ASP A 227 15.82 20.20 2.63
C ASP A 227 14.97 20.69 1.46
N GLU A 228 14.51 21.93 1.51
CA GLU A 228 13.62 22.51 0.50
C GLU A 228 14.28 22.65 -0.89
N SER A 229 15.61 22.62 -0.96
CA SER A 229 16.33 22.69 -2.24
C SER A 229 16.02 21.55 -3.19
N VAL A 230 15.46 20.44 -2.68
CA VAL A 230 15.10 19.25 -3.46
C VAL A 230 13.71 19.35 -4.12
N LEU A 231 12.85 20.27 -3.70
CA LEU A 231 11.47 20.36 -4.19
C LEU A 231 11.42 20.58 -5.72
N ALA A 232 12.27 21.48 -6.22
CA ALA A 232 12.41 21.69 -7.66
C ALA A 232 12.86 20.43 -8.41
N LYS A 233 13.74 19.62 -7.81
CA LYS A 233 14.23 18.36 -8.39
C LYS A 233 13.11 17.32 -8.50
N GLY A 234 12.28 17.19 -7.46
CA GLY A 234 11.09 16.33 -7.51
C GLY A 234 10.12 16.74 -8.62
N SER A 235 9.88 18.06 -8.77
CA SER A 235 9.02 18.60 -9.83
C SER A 235 9.61 18.36 -11.23
N MET A 236 10.94 18.50 -11.41
CA MET A 236 11.61 18.19 -12.68
C MET A 236 11.45 16.73 -13.07
N VAL A 237 11.64 15.80 -12.14
CA VAL A 237 11.46 14.36 -12.39
C VAL A 237 10.01 14.04 -12.76
N ALA A 238 9.03 14.62 -12.06
CA ALA A 238 7.61 14.45 -12.39
C ALA A 238 7.28 14.94 -13.81
N ALA A 239 7.76 16.12 -14.19
CA ALA A 239 7.57 16.67 -15.54
C ALA A 239 8.26 15.79 -16.61
N GLN A 240 9.48 15.34 -16.36
CA GLN A 240 10.20 14.47 -17.29
C GLN A 240 9.53 13.10 -17.42
N TYR A 241 9.02 12.53 -16.30
CA TYR A 241 8.24 11.30 -16.34
C TYR A 241 7.00 11.43 -17.23
N ALA A 242 6.27 12.54 -17.12
CA ALA A 242 5.09 12.80 -17.94
C ALA A 242 5.46 12.95 -19.42
N ILE A 243 6.55 13.65 -19.75
CA ILE A 243 7.06 13.77 -21.12
C ILE A 243 7.41 12.39 -21.68
N ASP A 244 8.18 11.59 -20.91
CA ASP A 244 8.60 10.25 -21.34
C ASP A 244 7.41 9.27 -21.46
N PHE A 245 6.37 9.47 -20.65
CA PHE A 245 5.15 8.65 -20.73
C PHE A 245 4.32 8.96 -21.99
N LEU A 246 4.27 10.24 -22.38
CA LEU A 246 3.47 10.72 -23.51
C LEU A 246 4.22 10.66 -24.84
N ALA A 247 5.55 10.53 -24.80
CA ALA A 247 6.34 10.40 -25.99
C ALA A 247 6.03 9.07 -26.68
N GLU A 248 5.65 9.10 -27.96
CA GLU A 248 5.63 7.89 -28.76
C GLU A 248 7.06 7.41 -28.94
N PRO A 249 7.35 6.13 -28.69
CA PRO A 249 8.69 5.60 -28.92
C PRO A 249 9.04 5.74 -30.40
N THR A 250 10.16 6.41 -30.71
CA THR A 250 10.69 6.49 -32.08
C THR A 250 11.13 5.12 -32.53
N GLN A 251 11.19 4.88 -33.84
CA GLN A 251 11.70 3.62 -34.39
C GLN A 251 13.15 3.36 -33.93
N GLU A 252 13.93 4.41 -33.74
CA GLU A 252 15.30 4.37 -33.21
C GLU A 252 15.36 3.92 -31.75
N GLU A 253 14.40 4.33 -30.91
CA GLU A 253 14.26 3.85 -29.53
C GLU A 253 13.77 2.39 -29.45
N LEU A 254 12.90 1.98 -30.37
CA LEU A 254 12.47 0.58 -30.51
C LEU A 254 13.60 -0.33 -31.02
N ASP A 255 14.41 0.16 -31.95
CA ASP A 255 15.56 -0.57 -32.48
C ASP A 255 16.81 -0.50 -31.56
N GLY A 256 16.95 0.59 -30.80
CA GLY A 256 18.00 0.81 -29.80
C GLY A 256 19.45 0.56 -30.28
N PRO A 257 20.45 1.22 -29.72
CA PRO A 257 21.85 1.02 -30.11
C PRO A 257 22.30 -0.43 -29.96
N THR A 258 21.67 -1.21 -29.07
CA THR A 258 21.99 -2.59 -28.80
C THR A 258 21.67 -3.54 -29.97
N ILE A 259 20.55 -3.31 -30.71
CA ILE A 259 20.19 -4.17 -31.84
C ILE A 259 21.03 -3.81 -33.06
N ALA A 260 21.33 -2.54 -33.30
CA ALA A 260 22.22 -2.10 -34.36
C ALA A 260 23.66 -2.67 -34.16
N ALA A 261 24.21 -2.54 -32.94
CA ALA A 261 25.51 -3.08 -32.60
C ALA A 261 25.55 -4.63 -32.67
N VAL A 262 24.47 -5.30 -32.30
CA VAL A 262 24.34 -6.78 -32.44
C VAL A 262 24.19 -7.19 -33.90
N ALA A 263 23.54 -6.38 -34.74
CA ALA A 263 23.36 -6.70 -36.17
C ALA A 263 24.71 -6.74 -36.95
N GLU A 264 25.67 -5.90 -36.52
CA GLU A 264 27.02 -5.90 -37.11
C GLU A 264 27.82 -7.17 -36.76
N THR A 265 27.58 -7.74 -35.59
CA THR A 265 28.35 -8.90 -35.07
C THR A 265 27.61 -10.23 -35.14
N ASN A 266 26.26 -10.20 -35.11
CA ASN A 266 25.40 -11.41 -35.14
C ASN A 266 24.01 -11.12 -35.73
N PRO A 267 23.88 -11.19 -37.10
CA PRO A 267 22.64 -10.89 -37.80
C PRO A 267 21.45 -11.79 -37.38
N ASP A 268 21.68 -13.03 -37.05
CA ASP A 268 20.63 -14.00 -36.66
C ASP A 268 20.06 -13.64 -35.25
N LEU A 269 20.93 -13.23 -34.34
CA LEU A 269 20.52 -12.79 -33.01
C LEU A 269 19.74 -11.45 -33.09
N ALA A 270 20.18 -10.53 -33.96
CA ALA A 270 19.48 -9.29 -34.23
C ALA A 270 18.06 -9.53 -34.80
N ALA A 271 17.91 -10.49 -35.72
CA ALA A 271 16.60 -10.88 -36.25
C ALA A 271 15.68 -11.44 -35.17
N LYS A 272 16.20 -12.31 -34.29
CA LYS A 272 15.43 -12.84 -33.13
C LYS A 272 15.02 -11.74 -32.13
N LEU A 273 15.91 -10.78 -31.87
CA LEU A 273 15.62 -9.65 -30.98
C LEU A 273 14.56 -8.71 -31.58
N ARG A 274 14.58 -8.46 -32.92
CA ARG A 274 13.53 -7.71 -33.61
C ARG A 274 12.18 -8.42 -33.52
N SER A 275 12.17 -9.73 -33.78
CA SER A 275 10.95 -10.56 -33.67
C SER A 275 10.39 -10.55 -32.25
N ALA A 276 11.23 -10.69 -31.23
CA ALA A 276 10.81 -10.67 -29.83
C ALA A 276 10.25 -9.29 -29.43
N LYS A 277 10.85 -8.18 -29.93
CA LYS A 277 10.34 -6.84 -29.70
C LYS A 277 9.00 -6.59 -30.41
N ALA A 278 8.83 -7.07 -31.65
CA ALA A 278 7.56 -7.00 -32.36
C ALA A 278 6.45 -7.75 -31.61
N THR A 279 6.73 -8.98 -31.15
CA THR A 279 5.79 -9.75 -30.33
C THR A 279 5.46 -9.06 -29.01
N ALA A 280 6.43 -8.39 -28.39
CA ALA A 280 6.21 -7.62 -27.17
C ALA A 280 5.37 -6.35 -27.43
N ALA A 281 5.50 -5.72 -28.61
CA ALA A 281 4.66 -4.60 -29.03
C ALA A 281 3.21 -5.05 -29.27
N GLU A 282 3.02 -6.16 -30.03
CA GLU A 282 1.70 -6.76 -30.25
C GLU A 282 1.00 -7.17 -28.93
N ALA A 283 1.76 -7.73 -28.00
CA ALA A 283 1.25 -8.08 -26.67
C ALA A 283 0.85 -6.83 -25.87
N ARG A 284 1.57 -5.71 -26.04
CA ARG A 284 1.27 -4.44 -25.43
C ARG A 284 -0.01 -3.81 -25.98
N ASP A 285 -0.18 -3.85 -27.32
CA ASP A 285 -1.39 -3.38 -28.00
C ASP A 285 -2.61 -4.23 -27.61
N ALA A 286 -2.47 -5.54 -27.55
CA ALA A 286 -3.51 -6.44 -27.06
C ALA A 286 -3.88 -6.17 -25.59
N MET A 287 -2.90 -5.85 -24.74
CA MET A 287 -3.16 -5.43 -23.36
C MET A 287 -3.86 -4.08 -23.30
N HIS A 288 -3.51 -3.13 -24.17
CA HIS A 288 -4.19 -1.84 -24.27
C HIS A 288 -5.67 -2.02 -24.67
N ASP A 289 -5.94 -2.84 -25.68
CA ASP A 289 -7.29 -3.16 -26.15
C ASP A 289 -8.12 -3.88 -25.07
N ALA A 290 -7.53 -4.87 -24.40
CA ALA A 290 -8.17 -5.58 -23.30
C ALA A 290 -8.47 -4.64 -22.12
N ARG A 291 -7.60 -3.68 -21.87
CA ARG A 291 -7.76 -2.68 -20.82
C ARG A 291 -8.88 -1.68 -21.18
N THR A 292 -8.94 -1.23 -22.44
CA THR A 292 -10.01 -0.36 -22.93
C THR A 292 -11.37 -1.05 -22.83
N ALA A 293 -11.45 -2.32 -23.22
CA ALA A 293 -12.67 -3.13 -23.08
C ALA A 293 -13.07 -3.30 -21.61
N ARG A 294 -12.12 -3.49 -20.71
CA ARG A 294 -12.35 -3.57 -19.25
C ARG A 294 -12.88 -2.26 -18.69
N HIS A 295 -12.33 -1.11 -19.11
CA HIS A 295 -12.81 0.21 -18.68
C HIS A 295 -14.25 0.47 -19.15
N ALA A 296 -14.58 0.12 -20.40
CA ALA A 296 -15.93 0.22 -20.91
C ALA A 296 -16.93 -0.66 -20.10
N ALA A 297 -16.54 -1.87 -19.74
CA ALA A 297 -17.35 -2.76 -18.92
C ALA A 297 -17.56 -2.21 -17.50
N ILE A 298 -16.52 -1.67 -16.87
CA ILE A 298 -16.61 -1.05 -15.54
C ILE A 298 -17.51 0.19 -15.58
N LYS A 299 -17.38 1.03 -16.60
CA LYS A 299 -18.27 2.19 -16.82
C LYS A 299 -19.72 1.75 -16.95
N GLY A 300 -20.01 0.72 -17.74
CA GLY A 300 -21.36 0.17 -17.89
C GLY A 300 -21.96 -0.32 -16.55
N ILE A 301 -21.14 -0.93 -15.68
CA ILE A 301 -21.59 -1.35 -14.34
C ILE A 301 -21.87 -0.12 -13.44
N HIS A 302 -21.06 0.92 -13.52
CA HIS A 302 -21.29 2.16 -12.75
C HIS A 302 -22.55 2.88 -13.20
N ASP A 303 -22.76 2.98 -14.49
CA ASP A 303 -23.95 3.62 -15.08
C ASP A 303 -25.23 2.86 -14.70
N ALA A 304 -25.20 1.53 -14.76
CA ALA A 304 -26.31 0.68 -14.33
C ALA A 304 -26.63 0.83 -12.82
N ARG A 305 -25.60 0.89 -11.95
CA ARG A 305 -25.78 1.14 -10.52
C ARG A 305 -26.32 2.54 -10.23
N ALA A 306 -25.90 3.56 -11.00
CA ALA A 306 -26.40 4.92 -10.86
C ALA A 306 -27.87 5.03 -11.30
N ALA A 307 -28.26 4.29 -12.33
CA ALA A 307 -29.65 4.21 -12.77
C ALA A 307 -30.55 3.54 -11.72
N ALA A 308 -30.12 2.39 -11.18
CA ALA A 308 -30.87 1.67 -10.15
C ALA A 308 -31.09 2.53 -8.87
N ARG A 309 -30.09 3.31 -8.44
CA ARG A 309 -30.23 4.23 -7.30
C ARG A 309 -31.15 5.43 -7.57
N ARG A 310 -31.39 5.79 -8.84
CA ARG A 310 -32.37 6.85 -9.20
C ARG A 310 -33.80 6.32 -9.19
N GLU A 311 -33.99 5.06 -9.58
CA GLU A 311 -35.30 4.39 -9.49
C GLU A 311 -35.73 4.17 -8.04
N GLU A 312 -34.84 3.70 -7.15
CA GLU A 312 -35.13 3.55 -5.71
C GLU A 312 -35.52 4.87 -5.01
N LYS A 313 -35.03 6.03 -5.47
CA LYS A 313 -35.38 7.35 -4.92
C LYS A 313 -36.67 7.94 -5.48
N HIS A 314 -37.26 7.35 -6.48
CA HIS A 314 -38.55 7.79 -7.04
C HIS A 314 -39.74 7.00 -6.46
N ASP A 315 -39.47 5.87 -5.78
CA ASP A 315 -40.47 5.03 -5.13
C ASP A 315 -40.60 5.30 -3.62
N GLU A 316 -39.84 6.23 -3.04
CA GLU A 316 -40.03 6.83 -1.71
C GLU A 316 -40.67 8.23 -1.84
#